data_b807d3fa37bd573d555443efc0c2f113
#
_entry.id   b807d3fa37bd573d555443efc0c2f113
#
_cell.length_a   1.000
_cell.length_b   1.000
_cell.length_c   1.000
_cell.angle_alpha   90.00
_cell.angle_beta   90.00
_cell.angle_gamma   90.00
#
_symmetry.space_group_name_H-M   'P 1'
#
loop_
_entity.id
_entity.type
_entity.pdbx_description
1 polymer ?
#
loop_
_entity_poly.entity_id
_entity_poly.type
_entity_poly.pdbx_seq_one_letter_code
_entity_poly.pdbx_strand_id
1 'polypeptide(L)'
;MSGLALMDLNSLLAHVIEIGGSDLHLKVDSAPMARVDGTLTPIIGEPPLTDEVLERFLMEVTERTPAKREHFFESGDLDTAYLAQGVGRFRVNGFRQRGSISFAFRFVPAEVPNFKKLAVPIGVQKLADEHRGLVLVTGATGSGKSTTLAAMVDEINRTRKQHIVTIEDPIEIMHPDQGCIVNQREIGLDTESYSQALRRVLRQDPDVILIGELRDEESARAALQAAESGHFVLSTMHTIDAAETVGRLIEFFPPAKQMMVRQIIAGVLRGVVSQRLLPRIDGGRVAAVEVMLNTSRISDLIRDPEKTEQITEAIEDGGFHNMQSFSQHLVQLVLAEEVDFETAAAAAPNRHDFEIAIQQAQRKKKVEEADAVSEDEEEASAAEDDEVSHLRLA
;
A
#
# COMPACT_ATOMS: atom_id res chain seq x y z
N MET A 1 -0.27 50.54 -17.92
CA MET A 1 -1.09 49.45 -17.32
C MET A 1 -0.36 48.18 -17.66
N SER A 2 0.56 47.75 -16.82
CA SER A 2 1.24 46.45 -16.95
C SER A 2 0.22 45.38 -16.63
N GLY A 3 -0.09 44.51 -17.61
CA GLY A 3 -0.92 43.35 -17.37
C GLY A 3 -0.28 42.50 -16.28
N LEU A 4 -0.88 42.45 -15.10
CA LEU A 4 -0.64 41.38 -14.15
C LEU A 4 -0.91 40.10 -14.91
N ALA A 5 0.11 39.31 -15.19
CA ALA A 5 -0.08 37.95 -15.65
C ALA A 5 -1.03 37.28 -14.63
N LEU A 6 -2.19 36.84 -15.07
CA LEU A 6 -3.14 36.15 -14.21
C LEU A 6 -2.38 34.95 -13.62
N MET A 7 -2.24 34.92 -12.29
CA MET A 7 -1.68 33.78 -11.58
C MET A 7 -2.41 32.51 -12.02
N ASP A 8 -1.67 31.55 -12.55
CA ASP A 8 -2.21 30.31 -13.13
C ASP A 8 -2.00 29.14 -12.15
N LEU A 9 -3.09 28.42 -11.84
CA LEU A 9 -3.04 27.30 -10.89
C LEU A 9 -2.10 26.19 -11.38
N ASN A 10 -2.14 25.86 -12.67
CA ASN A 10 -1.31 24.79 -13.22
C ASN A 10 0.19 25.14 -13.15
N SER A 11 0.54 26.39 -13.34
CA SER A 11 1.92 26.88 -13.19
C SER A 11 2.42 26.76 -11.75
N LEU A 12 1.57 27.09 -10.76
CA LEU A 12 1.91 26.89 -9.34
C LEU A 12 2.11 25.41 -8.99
N LEU A 13 1.21 24.55 -9.48
CA LEU A 13 1.29 23.10 -9.26
C LEU A 13 2.53 22.48 -9.94
N ALA A 14 2.85 22.92 -11.15
CA ALA A 14 4.08 22.50 -11.85
C ALA A 14 5.34 22.89 -11.08
N HIS A 15 5.39 24.14 -10.58
CA HIS A 15 6.52 24.62 -9.78
C HIS A 15 6.69 23.82 -8.49
N VAL A 16 5.59 23.44 -7.80
CA VAL A 16 5.67 22.58 -6.60
C VAL A 16 6.35 21.25 -6.92
N ILE A 17 6.02 20.62 -8.06
CA ILE A 17 6.66 19.36 -8.47
C ILE A 17 8.14 19.57 -8.82
N GLU A 18 8.46 20.63 -9.55
CA GLU A 18 9.84 20.98 -9.94
C GLU A 18 10.79 21.11 -8.73
N ILE A 19 10.32 21.72 -7.64
CA ILE A 19 11.10 21.86 -6.40
C ILE A 19 11.03 20.66 -5.46
N GLY A 20 10.42 19.54 -5.89
CA GLY A 20 10.27 18.33 -5.06
C GLY A 20 9.25 18.47 -3.95
N GLY A 21 8.29 19.39 -4.07
CA GLY A 21 7.24 19.62 -3.08
C GLY A 21 6.15 18.55 -3.13
N SER A 22 5.58 18.26 -1.98
CA SER A 22 4.47 17.30 -1.81
C SER A 22 3.10 17.96 -1.83
N ASP A 23 3.00 19.19 -1.33
CA ASP A 23 1.72 19.90 -1.15
C ASP A 23 1.85 21.37 -1.54
N LEU A 24 0.77 21.96 -2.07
CA LEU A 24 0.58 23.40 -2.26
C LEU A 24 -0.55 23.86 -1.34
N HIS A 25 -0.27 24.92 -0.58
CA HIS A 25 -1.25 25.57 0.30
C HIS A 25 -1.53 26.99 -0.20
N LEU A 26 -2.81 27.29 -0.38
CA LEU A 26 -3.30 28.58 -0.85
C LEU A 26 -4.24 29.21 0.17
N LYS A 27 -4.01 30.47 0.52
CA LYS A 27 -4.80 31.20 1.50
C LYS A 27 -4.80 32.68 1.15
N VAL A 28 -5.92 33.37 1.40
CA VAL A 28 -6.04 34.82 1.22
C VAL A 28 -4.98 35.57 2.06
N ASP A 29 -4.49 36.69 1.54
CA ASP A 29 -3.46 37.54 2.14
C ASP A 29 -2.12 36.82 2.43
N SER A 30 -1.87 35.72 1.75
CA SER A 30 -0.62 34.94 1.87
C SER A 30 -0.10 34.59 0.49
N ALA A 31 1.22 34.63 0.29
CA ALA A 31 1.83 34.02 -0.88
C ALA A 31 1.53 32.50 -0.92
N PRO A 32 1.45 31.89 -2.12
CA PRO A 32 1.37 30.44 -2.22
C PRO A 32 2.51 29.75 -1.47
N MET A 33 2.20 28.70 -0.71
CA MET A 33 3.17 27.97 0.11
C MET A 33 3.32 26.53 -0.40
N ALA A 34 4.55 26.10 -0.68
CA ALA A 34 4.86 24.70 -0.98
C ALA A 34 5.37 23.98 0.26
N ARG A 35 5.02 22.70 0.40
CA ARG A 35 5.65 21.83 1.40
C ARG A 35 6.76 21.03 0.74
N VAL A 36 8.00 21.31 1.14
CA VAL A 36 9.20 20.62 0.66
C VAL A 36 9.90 19.99 1.87
N ASP A 37 10.19 18.71 1.81
CA ASP A 37 10.79 17.92 2.91
C ASP A 37 10.10 18.15 4.27
N GLY A 38 8.77 18.19 4.26
CA GLY A 38 7.95 18.42 5.44
C GLY A 38 7.81 19.89 5.89
N THR A 39 8.62 20.80 5.35
CA THR A 39 8.65 22.24 5.72
C THR A 39 7.80 23.07 4.77
N LEU A 40 6.97 23.98 5.30
CA LEU A 40 6.22 24.95 4.49
C LEU A 40 7.11 26.13 4.12
N THR A 41 7.28 26.37 2.82
CA THR A 41 8.12 27.42 2.24
C THR A 41 7.32 28.27 1.26
N PRO A 42 7.38 29.60 1.30
CA PRO A 42 6.70 30.46 0.33
C PRO A 42 7.30 30.28 -1.07
N ILE A 43 6.46 30.28 -2.09
CA ILE A 43 6.90 30.31 -3.49
C ILE A 43 7.39 31.73 -3.79
N ILE A 44 8.70 31.87 -4.02
CA ILE A 44 9.36 33.16 -4.20
C ILE A 44 8.88 33.82 -5.50
N GLY A 45 8.53 35.10 -5.42
CA GLY A 45 8.11 35.90 -6.57
C GLY A 45 6.60 35.94 -6.80
N GLU A 46 5.83 35.10 -6.11
CA GLU A 46 4.38 35.11 -6.18
C GLU A 46 3.78 36.10 -5.16
N PRO A 47 2.81 36.96 -5.58
CA PRO A 47 2.18 37.92 -4.68
C PRO A 47 1.23 37.21 -3.73
N PRO A 48 0.79 37.87 -2.61
CA PRO A 48 -0.31 37.40 -1.79
C PRO A 48 -1.59 37.20 -2.60
N LEU A 49 -2.29 36.10 -2.29
CA LEU A 49 -3.54 35.71 -2.96
C LEU A 49 -4.72 36.60 -2.53
N THR A 50 -5.60 36.90 -3.45
CA THR A 50 -6.88 37.58 -3.18
C THR A 50 -8.05 36.59 -3.21
N ASP A 51 -9.22 37.00 -2.66
CA ASP A 51 -10.42 36.20 -2.71
C ASP A 51 -10.84 35.86 -4.16
N GLU A 52 -10.71 36.83 -5.09
CA GLU A 52 -11.08 36.62 -6.50
C GLU A 52 -10.22 35.53 -7.18
N VAL A 53 -8.92 35.46 -6.80
CA VAL A 53 -8.04 34.40 -7.32
C VAL A 53 -8.47 33.04 -6.79
N LEU A 54 -8.77 32.96 -5.49
CA LEU A 54 -9.21 31.70 -4.86
C LEU A 54 -10.58 31.26 -5.34
N GLU A 55 -11.51 32.17 -5.59
CA GLU A 55 -12.80 31.86 -6.20
C GLU A 55 -12.64 31.34 -7.64
N ARG A 56 -11.74 31.93 -8.42
CA ARG A 56 -11.41 31.41 -9.76
C ARG A 56 -10.83 30.00 -9.68
N PHE A 57 -9.93 29.73 -8.77
CA PHE A 57 -9.38 28.38 -8.56
C PHE A 57 -10.48 27.39 -8.12
N LEU A 58 -11.43 27.81 -7.30
CA LEU A 58 -12.60 26.98 -6.97
C LEU A 58 -13.38 26.58 -8.24
N MET A 59 -13.64 27.53 -9.11
CA MET A 59 -14.34 27.27 -10.36
C MET A 59 -13.56 26.29 -11.26
N GLU A 60 -12.24 26.44 -11.33
CA GLU A 60 -11.35 25.59 -12.13
C GLU A 60 -11.30 24.16 -11.59
N VAL A 61 -11.03 23.94 -10.30
CA VAL A 61 -10.93 22.61 -9.71
C VAL A 61 -12.26 21.85 -9.66
N THR A 62 -13.40 22.58 -9.72
CA THR A 62 -14.74 22.00 -9.71
C THR A 62 -15.44 22.02 -11.07
N GLU A 63 -14.72 22.34 -12.16
CA GLU A 63 -15.30 22.42 -13.50
C GLU A 63 -16.02 21.11 -13.90
N ARG A 64 -15.41 19.97 -13.61
CA ARG A 64 -15.96 18.64 -13.89
C ARG A 64 -16.91 18.10 -12.83
N THR A 65 -17.04 18.79 -11.69
CA THR A 65 -17.84 18.37 -10.54
C THR A 65 -18.71 19.50 -10.00
N PRO A 66 -19.68 20.03 -10.79
CA PRO A 66 -20.51 21.17 -10.37
C PRO A 66 -21.26 20.92 -9.05
N ALA A 67 -21.72 19.70 -8.82
CA ALA A 67 -22.42 19.31 -7.59
C ALA A 67 -21.52 19.45 -6.34
N LYS A 68 -20.23 19.14 -6.43
CA LYS A 68 -19.27 19.37 -5.33
C LYS A 68 -19.07 20.86 -5.05
N ARG A 69 -19.12 21.71 -6.09
CA ARG A 69 -19.07 23.16 -5.94
C ARG A 69 -20.30 23.71 -5.22
N GLU A 70 -21.50 23.24 -5.60
CA GLU A 70 -22.74 23.61 -4.91
C GLU A 70 -22.69 23.21 -3.44
N HIS A 71 -22.28 22.00 -3.16
CA HIS A 71 -22.08 21.52 -1.80
C HIS A 71 -21.06 22.36 -1.01
N PHE A 72 -19.97 22.81 -1.64
CA PHE A 72 -18.98 23.69 -1.00
C PHE A 72 -19.60 25.03 -0.58
N PHE A 73 -20.48 25.60 -1.41
CA PHE A 73 -21.16 26.85 -1.02
C PHE A 73 -22.11 26.68 0.17
N GLU A 74 -22.65 25.47 0.36
CA GLU A 74 -23.54 25.15 1.50
C GLU A 74 -22.78 24.76 2.76
N SER A 75 -21.78 23.89 2.63
CA SER A 75 -21.06 23.27 3.77
C SER A 75 -19.77 24.02 4.15
N GLY A 76 -19.11 24.65 3.20
CA GLY A 76 -17.79 25.26 3.37
C GLY A 76 -16.63 24.30 3.17
N ASP A 77 -16.87 23.03 2.85
CA ASP A 77 -15.85 21.99 2.67
C ASP A 77 -15.91 21.36 1.28
N LEU A 78 -14.76 21.12 0.67
CA LEU A 78 -14.58 20.49 -0.63
C LEU A 78 -13.50 19.43 -0.57
N ASP A 79 -13.86 18.20 -0.91
CA ASP A 79 -12.90 17.14 -1.25
C ASP A 79 -13.08 16.74 -2.71
N THR A 80 -12.01 16.91 -3.51
CA THR A 80 -12.03 16.57 -4.93
C THR A 80 -10.63 16.19 -5.42
N ALA A 81 -10.55 15.71 -6.66
CA ALA A 81 -9.29 15.54 -7.35
C ALA A 81 -9.23 16.54 -8.53
N TYR A 82 -8.04 17.00 -8.83
CA TYR A 82 -7.76 17.90 -9.94
C TYR A 82 -6.65 17.33 -10.82
N LEU A 83 -6.93 17.20 -12.12
CA LEU A 83 -5.95 16.79 -13.12
C LEU A 83 -5.39 18.03 -13.81
N ALA A 84 -4.23 18.51 -13.38
CA ALA A 84 -3.49 19.58 -14.03
C ALA A 84 -2.83 19.04 -15.31
N GLN A 85 -3.29 19.52 -16.47
CA GLN A 85 -2.83 19.00 -17.77
C GLN A 85 -1.33 19.19 -17.96
N GLY A 86 -0.62 18.11 -18.30
CA GLY A 86 0.84 18.12 -18.48
C GLY A 86 1.65 18.20 -17.19
N VAL A 87 1.00 18.29 -16.04
CA VAL A 87 1.64 18.42 -14.71
C VAL A 87 1.44 17.17 -13.88
N GLY A 88 0.20 16.80 -13.61
CA GLY A 88 -0.12 15.61 -12.80
C GLY A 88 -1.48 15.71 -12.13
N ARG A 89 -1.78 14.70 -11.30
CA ARG A 89 -3.02 14.64 -10.51
C ARG A 89 -2.77 15.14 -9.09
N PHE A 90 -3.73 15.86 -8.55
CA PHE A 90 -3.71 16.38 -7.19
C PHE A 90 -5.00 16.03 -6.45
N ARG A 91 -4.88 15.63 -5.18
CA ARG A 91 -6.00 15.65 -4.24
C ARG A 91 -6.17 17.08 -3.77
N VAL A 92 -7.40 17.56 -3.75
CA VAL A 92 -7.73 18.94 -3.39
C VAL A 92 -8.70 18.94 -2.21
N ASN A 93 -8.27 19.51 -1.11
CA ASN A 93 -9.16 19.90 -0.03
C ASN A 93 -9.31 21.42 -0.04
N GLY A 94 -10.54 21.87 -0.28
CA GLY A 94 -10.94 23.28 -0.18
C GLY A 94 -11.78 23.48 1.07
N PHE A 95 -11.55 24.57 1.79
CA PHE A 95 -12.30 24.87 3.01
C PHE A 95 -12.44 26.38 3.23
N ARG A 96 -13.47 26.76 4.01
CA ARG A 96 -13.61 28.16 4.44
C ARG A 96 -12.89 28.40 5.75
N GLN A 97 -12.16 29.51 5.82
CA GLN A 97 -11.56 30.02 7.03
C GLN A 97 -11.78 31.54 7.13
N ARG A 98 -12.35 32.05 8.21
CA ARG A 98 -12.68 33.48 8.40
C ARG A 98 -13.49 34.10 7.27
N GLY A 99 -14.34 33.33 6.62
CA GLY A 99 -15.16 33.74 5.48
C GLY A 99 -14.51 33.55 4.10
N SER A 100 -13.18 33.48 4.00
CA SER A 100 -12.44 33.31 2.75
C SER A 100 -12.15 31.84 2.45
N ILE A 101 -11.86 31.53 1.18
CA ILE A 101 -11.51 30.20 0.72
C ILE A 101 -10.04 29.91 0.98
N SER A 102 -9.72 28.67 1.31
CA SER A 102 -8.36 28.15 1.36
C SER A 102 -8.30 26.79 0.70
N PHE A 103 -7.13 26.42 0.17
CA PHE A 103 -6.89 25.14 -0.47
C PHE A 103 -5.63 24.47 0.04
N ALA A 104 -5.68 23.13 0.11
CA ALA A 104 -4.53 22.26 0.20
C ALA A 104 -4.57 21.29 -1.00
N PHE A 105 -3.55 21.36 -1.87
CA PHE A 105 -3.36 20.43 -2.98
C PHE A 105 -2.25 19.46 -2.59
N ARG A 106 -2.48 18.17 -2.71
CA ARG A 106 -1.48 17.13 -2.53
C ARG A 106 -1.23 16.41 -3.83
N PHE A 107 0.04 16.36 -4.23
CA PHE A 107 0.45 15.65 -5.44
C PHE A 107 0.20 14.15 -5.32
N VAL A 108 -0.37 13.55 -6.36
CA VAL A 108 -0.59 12.11 -6.52
C VAL A 108 0.47 11.58 -7.47
N PRO A 109 1.49 10.84 -6.98
CA PRO A 109 2.55 10.35 -7.83
C PRO A 109 2.04 9.32 -8.85
N ALA A 110 2.64 9.34 -10.04
CA ALA A 110 2.42 8.33 -11.08
C ALA A 110 3.51 7.25 -11.10
N GLU A 111 4.62 7.48 -10.38
CA GLU A 111 5.68 6.49 -10.25
C GLU A 111 5.34 5.48 -9.16
N VAL A 112 5.21 4.22 -9.55
CA VAL A 112 4.96 3.10 -8.64
C VAL A 112 6.29 2.45 -8.29
N PRO A 113 6.68 2.35 -7.01
CA PRO A 113 7.85 1.59 -6.64
C PRO A 113 7.61 0.10 -6.89
N ASN A 114 8.55 -0.58 -7.55
CA ASN A 114 8.48 -2.01 -7.79
C ASN A 114 8.79 -2.83 -6.51
N PHE A 115 8.52 -4.14 -6.54
CA PHE A 115 8.75 -5.04 -5.40
C PHE A 115 10.19 -5.01 -4.87
N LYS A 116 11.20 -4.89 -5.76
CA LYS A 116 12.61 -4.81 -5.35
C LYS A 116 12.90 -3.53 -4.56
N LYS A 117 12.37 -2.38 -5.01
CA LYS A 117 12.53 -1.08 -4.32
C LYS A 117 11.80 -1.08 -2.96
N LEU A 118 10.68 -1.78 -2.86
CA LEU A 118 9.91 -1.92 -1.61
C LEU A 118 10.48 -2.97 -0.66
N ALA A 119 11.42 -3.81 -1.11
CA ALA A 119 11.96 -4.94 -0.35
C ALA A 119 10.87 -5.87 0.23
N VAL A 120 9.77 -6.06 -0.51
CA VAL A 120 8.67 -6.92 -0.03
C VAL A 120 9.05 -8.40 -0.05
N PRO A 121 8.57 -9.19 0.93
CA PRO A 121 8.81 -10.63 0.98
C PRO A 121 8.32 -11.36 -0.29
N ILE A 122 8.97 -12.48 -0.63
CA ILE A 122 8.64 -13.27 -1.82
C ILE A 122 7.19 -13.78 -1.83
N GLY A 123 6.60 -13.99 -0.65
CA GLY A 123 5.19 -14.37 -0.51
C GLY A 123 4.23 -13.32 -1.08
N VAL A 124 4.57 -12.02 -1.00
CA VAL A 124 3.79 -10.93 -1.61
C VAL A 124 3.85 -11.01 -3.14
N GLN A 125 5.03 -11.31 -3.69
CA GLN A 125 5.20 -11.49 -5.14
C GLN A 125 4.38 -12.67 -5.64
N LYS A 126 4.40 -13.83 -4.92
CA LYS A 126 3.56 -14.98 -5.24
C LYS A 126 2.06 -14.67 -5.22
N LEU A 127 1.61 -13.82 -4.32
CA LEU A 127 0.22 -13.38 -4.29
C LEU A 127 -0.14 -12.51 -5.50
N ALA A 128 0.79 -11.71 -6.01
CA ALA A 128 0.58 -10.95 -7.23
C ALA A 128 0.50 -11.84 -8.49
N ASP A 129 1.09 -13.03 -8.46
CA ASP A 129 1.04 -14.01 -9.56
C ASP A 129 -0.29 -14.77 -9.64
N GLU A 130 -1.16 -14.65 -8.64
CA GLU A 130 -2.48 -15.27 -8.66
C GLU A 130 -3.37 -14.70 -9.79
N HIS A 131 -4.22 -15.56 -10.35
CA HIS A 131 -5.10 -15.19 -11.47
C HIS A 131 -6.57 -15.04 -11.07
N ARG A 132 -6.94 -15.49 -9.88
CA ARG A 132 -8.30 -15.45 -9.35
C ARG A 132 -8.30 -15.57 -7.84
N GLY A 133 -9.37 -15.11 -7.21
CA GLY A 133 -9.53 -15.15 -5.76
C GLY A 133 -9.29 -13.79 -5.14
N LEU A 134 -9.20 -13.73 -3.81
CA LEU A 134 -9.10 -12.51 -3.03
C LEU A 134 -7.73 -12.41 -2.35
N VAL A 135 -7.07 -11.27 -2.47
CA VAL A 135 -5.90 -10.91 -1.66
C VAL A 135 -6.21 -9.64 -0.87
N LEU A 136 -5.88 -9.64 0.41
CA LEU A 136 -6.06 -8.50 1.29
C LEU A 136 -4.71 -7.95 1.76
N VAL A 137 -4.52 -6.64 1.65
CA VAL A 137 -3.39 -5.94 2.25
C VAL A 137 -3.89 -5.13 3.43
N THR A 138 -3.35 -5.36 4.63
CA THR A 138 -3.90 -4.83 5.87
C THR A 138 -2.88 -4.07 6.71
N GLY A 139 -3.35 -3.34 7.71
CA GLY A 139 -2.53 -2.54 8.61
C GLY A 139 -3.15 -1.17 8.89
N ALA A 140 -2.59 -0.45 9.83
CA ALA A 140 -3.03 0.90 10.19
C ALA A 140 -2.93 1.89 9.03
N THR A 141 -3.56 3.05 9.16
CA THR A 141 -3.37 4.16 8.22
C THR A 141 -1.90 4.57 8.17
N GLY A 142 -1.35 4.72 6.97
CA GLY A 142 0.07 5.06 6.78
C GLY A 142 1.03 3.86 6.88
N SER A 143 0.55 2.62 6.95
CA SER A 143 1.40 1.41 6.97
C SER A 143 1.97 0.99 5.60
N GLY A 144 1.63 1.70 4.51
CA GLY A 144 2.11 1.41 3.16
C GLY A 144 1.21 0.50 2.32
N LYS A 145 -0.02 0.20 2.76
CA LYS A 145 -0.97 -0.67 2.04
C LYS A 145 -1.16 -0.29 0.57
N SER A 146 -1.51 0.98 0.31
CA SER A 146 -1.75 1.49 -1.04
C SER A 146 -0.50 1.38 -1.92
N THR A 147 0.68 1.61 -1.36
CA THR A 147 1.96 1.47 -2.07
C THR A 147 2.22 0.02 -2.47
N THR A 148 1.97 -0.94 -1.58
CA THR A 148 2.13 -2.37 -1.86
C THR A 148 1.10 -2.86 -2.87
N LEU A 149 -0.17 -2.47 -2.74
CA LEU A 149 -1.20 -2.77 -3.74
C LEU A 149 -0.86 -2.17 -5.10
N ALA A 150 -0.39 -0.92 -5.13
CA ALA A 150 0.03 -0.30 -6.38
C ALA A 150 1.19 -1.07 -7.03
N ALA A 151 2.16 -1.54 -6.24
CA ALA A 151 3.24 -2.38 -6.76
C ALA A 151 2.73 -3.73 -7.30
N MET A 152 1.72 -4.36 -6.65
CA MET A 152 1.07 -5.56 -7.17
C MET A 152 0.34 -5.29 -8.49
N VAL A 153 -0.42 -4.19 -8.55
CA VAL A 153 -1.10 -3.77 -9.79
C VAL A 153 -0.12 -3.46 -10.91
N ASP A 154 0.98 -2.76 -10.60
CA ASP A 154 2.03 -2.46 -11.59
C ASP A 154 2.71 -3.73 -12.12
N GLU A 155 3.01 -4.71 -11.25
CA GLU A 155 3.55 -6.01 -11.67
C GLU A 155 2.60 -6.73 -12.62
N ILE A 156 1.31 -6.80 -12.29
CA ILE A 156 0.28 -7.38 -13.14
C ILE A 156 0.20 -6.61 -14.47
N ASN A 157 0.17 -5.28 -14.41
CA ASN A 157 0.09 -4.40 -15.57
C ASN A 157 1.25 -4.58 -16.55
N ARG A 158 2.47 -4.82 -16.04
CA ARG A 158 3.66 -5.04 -16.87
C ARG A 158 3.75 -6.45 -17.43
N THR A 159 3.27 -7.45 -16.70
CA THR A 159 3.52 -8.86 -17.02
C THR A 159 2.36 -9.55 -17.74
N ARG A 160 1.14 -8.98 -17.67
CA ARG A 160 -0.08 -9.59 -18.21
C ARG A 160 -0.72 -8.74 -19.32
N LYS A 161 -1.70 -9.33 -20.00
CA LYS A 161 -2.54 -8.67 -21.02
C LYS A 161 -3.99 -8.81 -20.57
N GLN A 162 -4.40 -8.00 -19.64
CA GLN A 162 -5.67 -8.09 -18.93
C GLN A 162 -6.33 -6.72 -18.77
N HIS A 163 -7.57 -6.72 -18.33
CA HIS A 163 -8.30 -5.51 -17.97
C HIS A 163 -8.33 -5.36 -16.44
N ILE A 164 -7.72 -4.30 -15.95
CA ILE A 164 -7.69 -3.94 -14.52
C ILE A 164 -8.70 -2.83 -14.29
N VAL A 165 -9.63 -3.02 -13.36
CA VAL A 165 -10.55 -1.96 -12.92
C VAL A 165 -10.31 -1.68 -11.45
N THR A 166 -10.07 -0.42 -11.10
CA THR A 166 -9.96 0.01 -9.71
C THR A 166 -11.16 0.85 -9.30
N ILE A 167 -11.55 0.76 -8.03
CA ILE A 167 -12.59 1.58 -7.38
C ILE A 167 -11.97 2.14 -6.10
N GLU A 168 -11.72 3.43 -6.06
CA GLU A 168 -10.90 4.08 -5.04
C GLU A 168 -11.57 5.35 -4.48
N ASP A 169 -11.24 5.75 -3.25
CA ASP A 169 -11.79 6.92 -2.57
C ASP A 169 -10.72 7.64 -1.70
N PRO A 170 -9.94 8.53 -2.32
CA PRO A 170 -9.72 8.77 -3.74
C PRO A 170 -8.61 7.89 -4.35
N ILE A 171 -8.30 8.08 -5.65
CA ILE A 171 -7.12 7.48 -6.29
C ILE A 171 -5.85 8.03 -5.63
N GLU A 172 -5.00 7.12 -5.11
CA GLU A 172 -3.74 7.49 -4.44
C GLU A 172 -2.51 7.38 -5.34
N ILE A 173 -2.55 6.51 -6.35
CA ILE A 173 -1.44 6.29 -7.30
C ILE A 173 -2.04 6.08 -8.69
N MET A 174 -1.47 6.74 -9.69
CA MET A 174 -1.91 6.59 -11.09
C MET A 174 -1.19 5.41 -11.75
N HIS A 175 -1.95 4.59 -12.46
CA HIS A 175 -1.44 3.47 -13.24
C HIS A 175 -1.62 3.74 -14.74
N PRO A 176 -0.56 4.07 -15.50
CA PRO A 176 -0.65 4.15 -16.96
C PRO A 176 -0.86 2.76 -17.55
N ASP A 177 -1.52 2.68 -18.70
CA ASP A 177 -1.61 1.44 -19.47
C ASP A 177 -0.21 0.97 -19.90
N GLN A 178 0.07 -0.33 -19.72
CA GLN A 178 1.31 -0.99 -20.14
C GLN A 178 0.98 -2.27 -20.93
N GLY A 179 1.06 -3.45 -20.29
CA GLY A 179 0.58 -4.71 -20.85
C GLY A 179 -0.94 -4.86 -20.74
N CYS A 180 -1.53 -4.27 -19.70
CA CYS A 180 -2.95 -4.25 -19.41
C CYS A 180 -3.60 -2.92 -19.81
N ILE A 181 -4.94 -2.91 -19.91
CA ILE A 181 -5.77 -1.69 -19.89
C ILE A 181 -6.15 -1.45 -18.43
N VAL A 182 -5.94 -0.23 -17.91
CA VAL A 182 -6.24 0.13 -16.53
C VAL A 182 -7.31 1.22 -16.47
N ASN A 183 -8.46 0.89 -15.92
CA ASN A 183 -9.55 1.85 -15.67
C ASN A 183 -9.66 2.13 -14.19
N GLN A 184 -9.15 3.28 -13.74
CA GLN A 184 -9.26 3.74 -12.36
C GLN A 184 -10.51 4.62 -12.20
N ARG A 185 -11.38 4.24 -11.25
CA ARG A 185 -12.64 4.94 -10.96
C ARG A 185 -12.63 5.50 -9.55
N GLU A 186 -12.77 6.81 -9.46
CA GLU A 186 -12.82 7.53 -8.18
C GLU A 186 -14.27 7.74 -7.72
N ILE A 187 -14.51 7.47 -6.43
CA ILE A 187 -15.80 7.77 -5.79
C ILE A 187 -16.03 9.28 -5.77
N GLY A 188 -17.25 9.69 -6.10
CA GLY A 188 -17.66 11.09 -6.15
C GLY A 188 -17.18 11.87 -7.37
N LEU A 189 -16.37 11.24 -8.26
CA LEU A 189 -15.97 11.81 -9.55
C LEU A 189 -16.49 10.93 -10.70
N ASP A 190 -16.13 9.65 -10.74
CA ASP A 190 -16.44 8.71 -11.81
C ASP A 190 -17.63 7.80 -11.46
N THR A 191 -17.96 7.71 -10.19
CA THR A 191 -19.08 6.94 -9.65
C THR A 191 -19.57 7.55 -8.33
N GLU A 192 -20.86 7.43 -8.05
CA GLU A 192 -21.47 8.06 -6.87
C GLU A 192 -21.05 7.39 -5.54
N SER A 193 -20.84 6.07 -5.55
CA SER A 193 -20.54 5.30 -4.35
C SER A 193 -19.85 3.98 -4.68
N TYR A 194 -19.18 3.39 -3.68
CA TYR A 194 -18.64 2.03 -3.76
C TYR A 194 -19.72 1.03 -4.17
N SER A 195 -20.88 1.07 -3.52
CA SER A 195 -22.01 0.19 -3.76
C SER A 195 -22.44 0.22 -5.25
N GLN A 196 -22.57 1.41 -5.84
CA GLN A 196 -22.96 1.54 -7.23
C GLN A 196 -21.85 1.03 -8.18
N ALA A 197 -20.59 1.35 -7.89
CA ALA A 197 -19.46 0.89 -8.69
C ALA A 197 -19.35 -0.64 -8.67
N LEU A 198 -19.40 -1.26 -7.49
CA LEU A 198 -19.28 -2.70 -7.29
C LEU A 198 -20.39 -3.51 -7.96
N ARG A 199 -21.65 -3.00 -7.96
CA ARG A 199 -22.77 -3.65 -8.68
C ARG A 199 -22.56 -3.67 -10.20
N ARG A 200 -21.75 -2.79 -10.74
CA ARG A 200 -21.55 -2.62 -12.19
C ARG A 200 -20.22 -3.16 -12.69
N VAL A 201 -19.21 -3.28 -11.82
CA VAL A 201 -17.85 -3.65 -12.22
C VAL A 201 -17.78 -4.99 -12.96
N LEU A 202 -18.54 -5.99 -12.52
CA LEU A 202 -18.61 -7.31 -13.17
C LEU A 202 -19.18 -7.31 -14.60
N ARG A 203 -19.77 -6.17 -15.03
CA ARG A 203 -20.26 -5.98 -16.41
C ARG A 203 -19.30 -5.14 -17.26
N GLN A 204 -18.15 -4.78 -16.72
CA GLN A 204 -17.12 -4.00 -17.39
C GLN A 204 -16.00 -4.88 -17.95
N ASP A 205 -16.20 -6.22 -17.96
CA ASP A 205 -15.25 -7.21 -18.45
C ASP A 205 -13.88 -7.12 -17.76
N PRO A 206 -13.82 -7.03 -16.41
CA PRO A 206 -12.54 -6.99 -15.70
C PRO A 206 -11.96 -8.38 -15.51
N ASP A 207 -10.65 -8.52 -15.58
CA ASP A 207 -9.91 -9.70 -15.09
C ASP A 207 -9.45 -9.48 -13.65
N VAL A 208 -9.01 -8.25 -13.36
CA VAL A 208 -8.50 -7.83 -12.06
C VAL A 208 -9.32 -6.66 -11.53
N ILE A 209 -9.75 -6.76 -10.28
CA ILE A 209 -10.55 -5.74 -9.61
C ILE A 209 -9.81 -5.28 -8.35
N LEU A 210 -9.45 -4.00 -8.25
CA LEU A 210 -8.99 -3.40 -7.00
C LEU A 210 -10.15 -2.65 -6.36
N ILE A 211 -10.48 -3.03 -5.13
CA ILE A 211 -11.44 -2.32 -4.27
C ILE A 211 -10.63 -1.60 -3.20
N GLY A 212 -10.64 -0.29 -3.16
CA GLY A 212 -9.80 0.51 -2.28
C GLY A 212 -9.78 -0.02 -0.85
N GLU A 213 -10.96 -0.25 -0.25
CA GLU A 213 -11.07 -0.93 1.04
C GLU A 213 -12.43 -1.64 1.25
N LEU A 214 -12.43 -2.67 2.12
CA LEU A 214 -13.63 -3.32 2.62
C LEU A 214 -13.99 -2.72 3.98
N ARG A 215 -15.15 -2.06 4.05
CA ARG A 215 -15.63 -1.38 5.26
C ARG A 215 -16.89 -2.00 5.86
N ASP A 216 -17.66 -2.75 5.06
CA ASP A 216 -19.00 -3.21 5.40
C ASP A 216 -19.40 -4.50 4.69
N GLU A 217 -20.60 -5.01 5.01
CA GLU A 217 -21.15 -6.22 4.41
C GLU A 217 -21.28 -6.09 2.88
N GLU A 218 -21.63 -4.92 2.34
CA GLU A 218 -21.89 -4.77 0.91
C GLU A 218 -20.59 -4.87 0.10
N SER A 219 -19.54 -4.17 0.51
CA SER A 219 -18.21 -4.21 -0.12
C SER A 219 -17.57 -5.59 0.01
N ALA A 220 -17.65 -6.21 1.20
CA ALA A 220 -17.13 -7.56 1.44
C ALA A 220 -17.86 -8.60 0.59
N ARG A 221 -19.19 -8.53 0.50
CA ARG A 221 -20.00 -9.42 -0.34
C ARG A 221 -19.64 -9.30 -1.82
N ALA A 222 -19.49 -8.08 -2.32
CA ALA A 222 -19.13 -7.85 -3.72
C ALA A 222 -17.73 -8.40 -4.05
N ALA A 223 -16.75 -8.20 -3.15
CA ALA A 223 -15.39 -8.76 -3.29
C ALA A 223 -15.41 -10.30 -3.34
N LEU A 224 -16.14 -10.94 -2.41
CA LEU A 224 -16.27 -12.40 -2.36
C LEU A 224 -16.98 -12.93 -3.62
N GLN A 225 -18.06 -12.30 -4.07
CA GLN A 225 -18.77 -12.71 -5.29
C GLN A 225 -17.90 -12.56 -6.55
N ALA A 226 -17.13 -11.48 -6.67
CA ALA A 226 -16.18 -11.30 -7.76
C ALA A 226 -15.10 -12.41 -7.75
N ALA A 227 -14.54 -12.71 -6.57
CA ALA A 227 -13.54 -13.77 -6.40
C ALA A 227 -14.11 -15.17 -6.71
N GLU A 228 -15.36 -15.48 -6.30
CA GLU A 228 -16.05 -16.74 -6.62
C GLU A 228 -16.33 -16.88 -8.13
N SER A 229 -16.65 -15.77 -8.81
CA SER A 229 -16.89 -15.76 -10.26
C SER A 229 -15.62 -15.82 -11.11
N GLY A 230 -14.45 -15.93 -10.47
CA GLY A 230 -13.19 -16.20 -11.16
C GLY A 230 -12.29 -14.98 -11.37
N HIS A 231 -12.68 -13.79 -10.90
CA HIS A 231 -11.86 -12.58 -10.99
C HIS A 231 -10.74 -12.59 -9.92
N PHE A 232 -9.65 -11.91 -10.22
CA PHE A 232 -8.64 -11.61 -9.23
C PHE A 232 -8.97 -10.30 -8.51
N VAL A 233 -9.19 -10.38 -7.20
CA VAL A 233 -9.65 -9.25 -6.39
C VAL A 233 -8.56 -8.85 -5.40
N LEU A 234 -8.19 -7.59 -5.42
CA LEU A 234 -7.27 -6.95 -4.49
C LEU A 234 -8.03 -5.95 -3.62
N SER A 235 -7.79 -5.92 -2.31
CA SER A 235 -8.41 -4.92 -1.45
C SER A 235 -7.61 -4.67 -0.17
N THR A 236 -8.06 -3.68 0.64
CA THR A 236 -7.47 -3.39 1.95
C THR A 236 -8.47 -3.56 3.09
N MET A 237 -7.91 -3.76 4.29
CA MET A 237 -8.61 -3.61 5.57
C MET A 237 -7.69 -2.93 6.59
N HIS A 238 -8.27 -2.47 7.72
CA HIS A 238 -7.51 -1.78 8.79
C HIS A 238 -7.13 -2.69 9.97
N THR A 239 -7.21 -3.99 9.79
CA THR A 239 -6.81 -5.01 10.76
C THR A 239 -5.29 -5.10 10.88
N ILE A 240 -4.79 -5.60 12.01
CA ILE A 240 -3.36 -5.57 12.35
C ILE A 240 -2.62 -6.85 11.98
N ASP A 241 -3.31 -7.98 11.80
CA ASP A 241 -2.75 -9.29 11.41
C ASP A 241 -3.74 -10.11 10.59
N ALA A 242 -3.30 -11.27 10.11
CA ALA A 242 -4.08 -12.13 9.22
C ALA A 242 -5.24 -12.84 9.94
N ALA A 243 -5.07 -13.24 11.19
CA ALA A 243 -6.12 -13.91 11.97
C ALA A 243 -7.27 -12.95 12.25
N GLU A 244 -6.96 -11.72 12.71
CA GLU A 244 -7.93 -10.65 12.89
C GLU A 244 -8.62 -10.28 11.57
N THR A 245 -7.87 -10.25 10.45
CA THR A 245 -8.42 -9.95 9.13
C THR A 245 -9.50 -10.94 8.72
N VAL A 246 -9.22 -12.24 8.88
CA VAL A 246 -10.20 -13.30 8.61
C VAL A 246 -11.43 -13.16 9.53
N GLY A 247 -11.21 -12.96 10.82
CA GLY A 247 -12.28 -12.73 11.80
C GLY A 247 -13.14 -11.54 11.41
N ARG A 248 -12.53 -10.39 11.14
CA ARG A 248 -13.23 -9.15 10.78
C ARG A 248 -14.02 -9.23 9.48
N LEU A 249 -13.46 -9.91 8.48
CA LEU A 249 -14.18 -10.14 7.22
C LEU A 249 -15.45 -10.97 7.42
N ILE A 250 -15.42 -11.95 8.33
CA ILE A 250 -16.60 -12.77 8.69
C ILE A 250 -17.61 -11.92 9.48
N GLU A 251 -17.15 -11.08 10.40
CA GLU A 251 -18.00 -10.22 11.23
C GLU A 251 -18.79 -9.17 10.45
N PHE A 252 -18.39 -8.80 9.23
CA PHE A 252 -19.21 -7.94 8.37
C PHE A 252 -20.57 -8.58 8.06
N PHE A 253 -20.73 -9.89 8.21
CA PHE A 253 -21.96 -10.61 7.89
C PHE A 253 -22.77 -10.97 9.14
N PRO A 254 -24.12 -10.96 9.03
CA PRO A 254 -24.98 -11.39 10.12
C PRO A 254 -24.63 -12.80 10.62
N PRO A 255 -24.75 -13.08 11.93
CA PRO A 255 -24.38 -14.39 12.52
C PRO A 255 -24.94 -15.61 11.78
N ALA A 256 -26.18 -15.53 11.30
CA ALA A 256 -26.82 -16.60 10.55
C ALA A 256 -26.13 -16.96 9.22
N LYS A 257 -25.30 -16.06 8.66
CA LYS A 257 -24.58 -16.25 7.40
C LYS A 257 -23.10 -16.60 7.59
N GLN A 258 -22.53 -16.39 8.78
CA GLN A 258 -21.10 -16.49 9.01
C GLN A 258 -20.51 -17.86 8.67
N MET A 259 -21.23 -18.95 8.97
CA MET A 259 -20.76 -20.29 8.61
C MET A 259 -20.63 -20.48 7.09
N MET A 260 -21.59 -19.97 6.32
CA MET A 260 -21.53 -20.01 4.86
C MET A 260 -20.38 -19.12 4.34
N VAL A 261 -20.22 -17.92 4.90
CA VAL A 261 -19.16 -16.98 4.53
C VAL A 261 -17.78 -17.55 4.80
N ARG A 262 -17.57 -18.28 5.91
CA ARG A 262 -16.32 -19.01 6.19
C ARG A 262 -15.96 -19.99 5.07
N GLN A 263 -16.95 -20.75 4.55
CA GLN A 263 -16.72 -21.67 3.44
C GLN A 263 -16.28 -20.94 2.17
N ILE A 264 -16.92 -19.80 1.88
CA ILE A 264 -16.59 -18.97 0.73
C ILE A 264 -15.16 -18.42 0.89
N ILE A 265 -14.85 -17.76 2.01
CA ILE A 265 -13.51 -17.19 2.29
C ILE A 265 -12.44 -18.27 2.16
N ALA A 266 -12.64 -19.44 2.78
CA ALA A 266 -11.70 -20.56 2.70
C ALA A 266 -11.45 -21.04 1.26
N GLY A 267 -12.41 -20.86 0.35
CA GLY A 267 -12.28 -21.24 -1.05
C GLY A 267 -11.63 -20.18 -1.93
N VAL A 268 -11.92 -18.89 -1.66
CA VAL A 268 -11.52 -17.79 -2.57
C VAL A 268 -10.35 -16.94 -2.05
N LEU A 269 -10.11 -16.86 -0.74
CA LEU A 269 -8.97 -16.13 -0.20
C LEU A 269 -7.68 -16.77 -0.71
N ARG A 270 -6.73 -15.99 -1.20
CA ARG A 270 -5.40 -16.43 -1.62
C ARG A 270 -4.37 -16.10 -0.57
N GLY A 271 -4.49 -14.95 0.07
CA GLY A 271 -3.62 -14.58 1.17
C GLY A 271 -3.96 -13.23 1.78
N VAL A 272 -3.27 -12.96 2.88
CA VAL A 272 -3.31 -11.69 3.60
C VAL A 272 -1.88 -11.20 3.78
N VAL A 273 -1.67 -9.93 3.51
CA VAL A 273 -0.39 -9.22 3.71
C VAL A 273 -0.63 -8.14 4.74
N SER A 274 -0.15 -8.31 5.96
CA SER A 274 -0.31 -7.32 7.04
C SER A 274 0.98 -6.52 7.20
N GLN A 275 0.88 -5.17 7.35
CA GLN A 275 2.03 -4.28 7.25
C GLN A 275 2.11 -3.25 8.39
N ARG A 276 3.36 -2.96 8.80
CA ARG A 276 3.75 -1.83 9.66
C ARG A 276 4.97 -1.16 9.05
N LEU A 277 4.99 0.19 8.99
CA LEU A 277 6.17 0.93 8.56
C LEU A 277 7.04 1.31 9.75
N LEU A 278 8.32 0.99 9.66
CA LEU A 278 9.34 1.28 10.67
C LEU A 278 10.40 2.23 10.11
N PRO A 279 10.99 3.11 10.95
CA PRO A 279 12.16 3.89 10.55
C PRO A 279 13.36 2.96 10.32
N ARG A 280 14.15 3.24 9.29
CA ARG A 280 15.42 2.57 9.00
C ARG A 280 16.57 3.24 9.73
N ILE A 281 17.62 2.50 10.01
CA ILE A 281 18.87 3.02 10.63
C ILE A 281 19.52 4.08 9.72
N ASP A 282 19.53 3.84 8.42
CA ASP A 282 20.12 4.71 7.40
C ASP A 282 19.18 5.81 6.87
N GLY A 283 18.02 5.98 7.51
CA GLY A 283 16.98 6.93 7.12
C GLY A 283 15.93 6.34 6.20
N GLY A 284 14.80 7.05 6.09
CA GLY A 284 13.62 6.52 5.38
C GLY A 284 12.84 5.50 6.20
N ARG A 285 12.09 4.62 5.51
CA ARG A 285 11.20 3.63 6.15
C ARG A 285 11.28 2.28 5.44
N VAL A 286 11.06 1.21 6.20
CA VAL A 286 10.90 -0.17 5.70
C VAL A 286 9.60 -0.76 6.23
N ALA A 287 8.97 -1.64 5.47
CA ALA A 287 7.78 -2.35 5.91
C ALA A 287 8.16 -3.63 6.66
N ALA A 288 7.75 -3.76 7.92
CA ALA A 288 7.62 -5.07 8.55
C ALA A 288 6.33 -5.71 8.03
N VAL A 289 6.40 -6.95 7.57
CA VAL A 289 5.33 -7.60 6.82
C VAL A 289 5.07 -9.00 7.37
N GLU A 290 3.82 -9.28 7.72
CA GLU A 290 3.31 -10.63 7.90
C GLU A 290 2.67 -11.09 6.58
N VAL A 291 2.94 -12.32 6.17
CA VAL A 291 2.39 -12.92 4.95
C VAL A 291 1.73 -14.25 5.27
N MET A 292 0.44 -14.33 5.05
CA MET A 292 -0.34 -15.56 5.08
C MET A 292 -0.70 -15.99 3.65
N LEU A 293 -0.38 -17.21 3.27
CA LEU A 293 -0.89 -17.85 2.05
C LEU A 293 -1.95 -18.88 2.43
N ASN A 294 -3.06 -18.92 1.68
CA ASN A 294 -4.16 -19.84 1.97
C ASN A 294 -3.83 -21.28 1.53
N THR A 295 -3.03 -21.95 2.33
CA THR A 295 -2.78 -23.41 2.21
C THR A 295 -4.01 -24.21 2.66
N SER A 296 -4.00 -25.55 2.43
CA SER A 296 -5.07 -26.42 2.93
C SER A 296 -5.24 -26.31 4.45
N ARG A 297 -4.12 -26.21 5.22
CA ARG A 297 -4.17 -26.00 6.69
C ARG A 297 -4.87 -24.69 7.04
N ILE A 298 -4.52 -23.59 6.41
CA ILE A 298 -5.16 -22.29 6.63
C ILE A 298 -6.66 -22.35 6.24
N SER A 299 -6.97 -22.93 5.10
CA SER A 299 -8.36 -23.12 4.66
C SER A 299 -9.21 -23.86 5.71
N ASP A 300 -8.68 -24.92 6.32
CA ASP A 300 -9.38 -25.69 7.36
C ASP A 300 -9.55 -24.87 8.66
N LEU A 301 -8.56 -24.09 9.05
CA LEU A 301 -8.64 -23.17 10.18
C LEU A 301 -9.68 -22.06 9.96
N ILE A 302 -9.81 -21.54 8.73
CA ILE A 302 -10.84 -20.55 8.39
C ILE A 302 -12.25 -21.13 8.49
N ARG A 303 -12.46 -22.40 8.07
CA ARG A 303 -13.76 -23.07 8.11
C ARG A 303 -14.25 -23.31 9.54
N ASP A 304 -13.33 -23.57 10.46
CA ASP A 304 -13.64 -23.90 11.86
C ASP A 304 -13.63 -22.63 12.72
N PRO A 305 -14.79 -22.20 13.27
CA PRO A 305 -14.83 -20.97 14.07
C PRO A 305 -14.00 -21.04 15.36
N GLU A 306 -13.73 -22.24 15.90
CA GLU A 306 -12.95 -22.41 17.12
C GLU A 306 -11.43 -22.41 16.86
N LYS A 307 -10.99 -22.44 15.58
CA LYS A 307 -9.59 -22.57 15.21
C LYS A 307 -8.99 -21.34 14.50
N THR A 308 -9.77 -20.29 14.31
CA THR A 308 -9.30 -19.09 13.59
C THR A 308 -8.03 -18.48 14.23
N GLU A 309 -7.91 -18.53 15.56
CA GLU A 309 -6.73 -18.05 16.30
C GLU A 309 -5.44 -18.86 16.00
N GLN A 310 -5.56 -20.12 15.58
CA GLN A 310 -4.43 -20.98 15.23
C GLN A 310 -3.80 -20.61 13.87
N ILE A 311 -4.38 -19.65 13.14
CA ILE A 311 -3.83 -19.13 11.89
C ILE A 311 -2.42 -18.56 12.12
N THR A 312 -2.18 -17.86 13.23
CA THR A 312 -0.87 -17.28 13.57
C THR A 312 0.21 -18.37 13.67
N GLU A 313 -0.05 -19.46 14.38
CA GLU A 313 0.87 -20.60 14.47
C GLU A 313 1.12 -21.26 13.10
N ALA A 314 0.06 -21.39 12.30
CA ALA A 314 0.17 -21.95 10.95
C ALA A 314 1.00 -21.05 10.00
N ILE A 315 1.01 -19.74 10.20
CA ILE A 315 1.88 -18.79 9.48
C ILE A 315 3.34 -19.00 9.90
N GLU A 316 3.62 -19.11 11.21
CA GLU A 316 4.96 -19.30 11.76
C GLU A 316 5.61 -20.59 11.25
N ASP A 317 4.83 -21.68 11.19
CA ASP A 317 5.27 -22.96 10.63
C ASP A 317 5.36 -22.95 9.10
N GLY A 318 4.80 -21.94 8.45
CA GLY A 318 4.58 -21.89 7.01
C GLY A 318 5.75 -21.38 6.17
N GLY A 319 6.97 -21.32 6.69
CA GLY A 319 8.15 -20.80 6.00
C GLY A 319 8.42 -21.48 4.64
N PHE A 320 8.19 -22.80 4.53
CA PHE A 320 8.33 -23.54 3.27
C PHE A 320 7.39 -23.00 2.15
N HIS A 321 6.24 -22.48 2.54
CA HIS A 321 5.28 -21.86 1.61
C HIS A 321 5.56 -20.38 1.36
N ASN A 322 6.61 -19.79 1.97
CA ASN A 322 6.94 -18.36 1.98
C ASN A 322 5.93 -17.52 2.78
N MET A 323 5.32 -18.13 3.80
CA MET A 323 4.64 -17.42 4.86
C MET A 323 5.66 -16.94 5.90
N GLN A 324 5.33 -15.86 6.57
CA GLN A 324 6.14 -15.35 7.69
C GLN A 324 5.27 -14.52 8.63
N SER A 325 5.55 -14.60 9.93
CA SER A 325 4.92 -13.74 10.93
C SER A 325 5.65 -12.40 11.05
N PHE A 326 5.01 -11.42 11.70
CA PHE A 326 5.68 -10.15 12.03
C PHE A 326 6.97 -10.37 12.82
N SER A 327 6.94 -11.23 13.82
CA SER A 327 8.12 -11.51 14.66
C SER A 327 9.28 -12.05 13.84
N GLN A 328 9.02 -12.99 12.93
CA GLN A 328 10.05 -13.54 12.04
C GLN A 328 10.63 -12.47 11.11
N HIS A 329 9.80 -11.60 10.52
CA HIS A 329 10.31 -10.55 9.66
C HIS A 329 11.08 -9.46 10.43
N LEU A 330 10.62 -9.08 11.63
CA LEU A 330 11.33 -8.15 12.49
C LEU A 330 12.73 -8.67 12.86
N VAL A 331 12.86 -9.97 13.16
CA VAL A 331 14.17 -10.61 13.39
C VAL A 331 15.07 -10.46 12.16
N GLN A 332 14.54 -10.73 10.96
CA GLN A 332 15.29 -10.58 9.70
C GLN A 332 15.76 -9.13 9.48
N LEU A 333 14.90 -8.15 9.70
CA LEU A 333 15.23 -6.72 9.55
C LEU A 333 16.33 -6.26 10.53
N VAL A 334 16.32 -6.76 11.76
CA VAL A 334 17.39 -6.46 12.75
C VAL A 334 18.69 -7.15 12.37
N LEU A 335 18.66 -8.40 11.94
CA LEU A 335 19.87 -9.15 11.51
C LEU A 335 20.48 -8.59 10.21
N ALA A 336 19.66 -7.94 9.38
CA ALA A 336 20.10 -7.22 8.18
C ALA A 336 20.55 -5.78 8.46
N GLU A 337 20.52 -5.34 9.72
CA GLU A 337 20.86 -3.98 10.16
C GLU A 337 20.00 -2.88 9.49
N GLU A 338 18.78 -3.24 9.04
CA GLU A 338 17.85 -2.28 8.46
C GLU A 338 17.07 -1.50 9.52
N VAL A 339 16.75 -2.16 10.65
CA VAL A 339 16.01 -1.59 11.78
C VAL A 339 16.77 -1.87 13.08
N ASP A 340 16.83 -0.90 13.97
CA ASP A 340 17.44 -1.10 15.27
C ASP A 340 16.57 -1.98 16.18
N PHE A 341 17.21 -2.62 17.17
CA PHE A 341 16.56 -3.56 18.08
C PHE A 341 15.37 -2.94 18.84
N GLU A 342 15.53 -1.72 19.36
CA GLU A 342 14.48 -1.08 20.18
C GLU A 342 13.25 -0.74 19.35
N THR A 343 13.46 -0.25 18.13
CA THR A 343 12.37 0.00 17.15
C THR A 343 11.64 -1.30 16.79
N ALA A 344 12.37 -2.38 16.52
CA ALA A 344 11.77 -3.68 16.20
C ALA A 344 11.03 -4.28 17.40
N ALA A 345 11.62 -4.22 18.60
CA ALA A 345 11.01 -4.72 19.84
C ALA A 345 9.72 -3.95 20.20
N ALA A 346 9.67 -2.64 19.96
CA ALA A 346 8.47 -1.83 20.16
C ALA A 346 7.35 -2.14 19.15
N ALA A 347 7.71 -2.61 17.96
CA ALA A 347 6.76 -2.98 16.90
C ALA A 347 6.32 -4.46 16.99
N ALA A 348 7.01 -5.29 17.74
CA ALA A 348 6.69 -6.71 17.89
C ALA A 348 5.34 -6.93 18.59
N PRO A 349 4.55 -7.96 18.20
CA PRO A 349 3.31 -8.32 18.88
C PRO A 349 3.52 -8.65 20.37
N ASN A 350 4.63 -9.33 20.68
CA ASN A 350 5.08 -9.63 22.04
C ASN A 350 6.59 -9.34 22.13
N ARG A 351 6.96 -8.36 22.94
CA ARG A 351 8.37 -7.96 23.12
C ARG A 351 9.23 -9.08 23.68
N HIS A 352 8.75 -9.81 24.69
CA HIS A 352 9.53 -10.88 25.34
C HIS A 352 9.83 -12.03 24.37
N ASP A 353 8.82 -12.48 23.61
CA ASP A 353 9.00 -13.55 22.63
C ASP A 353 9.95 -13.11 21.50
N PHE A 354 9.88 -11.84 21.09
CA PHE A 354 10.80 -11.25 20.12
C PHE A 354 12.25 -11.23 20.65
N GLU A 355 12.47 -10.86 21.92
CA GLU A 355 13.79 -10.86 22.55
C GLU A 355 14.41 -12.27 22.57
N ILE A 356 13.60 -13.30 22.82
CA ILE A 356 14.04 -14.69 22.75
C ILE A 356 14.38 -15.08 21.31
N ALA A 357 13.50 -14.76 20.36
CA ALA A 357 13.68 -15.09 18.95
C ALA A 357 14.95 -14.47 18.35
N ILE A 358 15.24 -13.20 18.65
CA ILE A 358 16.44 -12.51 18.15
C ILE A 358 17.71 -13.12 18.75
N GLN A 359 17.71 -13.49 20.04
CA GLN A 359 18.87 -14.15 20.67
C GLN A 359 19.15 -15.52 20.03
N GLN A 360 18.11 -16.29 19.74
CA GLN A 360 18.25 -17.59 19.08
C GLN A 360 18.79 -17.43 17.65
N ALA A 361 18.25 -16.47 16.90
CA ALA A 361 18.69 -16.19 15.54
C ALA A 361 20.14 -15.68 15.46
N GLN A 362 20.56 -14.83 16.40
CA GLN A 362 21.96 -14.37 16.50
C GLN A 362 22.93 -15.50 16.85
N ARG A 363 22.51 -16.44 17.72
CA ARG A 363 23.32 -17.63 18.03
C ARG A 363 23.47 -18.53 16.81
N LYS A 364 22.37 -18.77 16.08
CA LYS A 364 22.39 -19.58 14.87
C LYS A 364 23.30 -18.97 13.79
N LYS A 365 23.19 -17.66 13.55
CA LYS A 365 24.06 -16.94 12.60
C LYS A 365 25.55 -17.08 12.97
N LYS A 366 25.90 -16.95 14.27
CA LYS A 366 27.28 -17.13 14.71
C LYS A 366 27.83 -18.56 14.53
N VAL A 367 26.96 -19.57 14.67
CA VAL A 367 27.37 -20.97 14.43
C VAL A 367 27.57 -21.18 12.92
N GLU A 368 26.63 -20.72 12.07
CA GLU A 368 26.76 -20.83 10.60
C GLU A 368 28.02 -20.12 10.09
N GLU A 369 28.34 -18.93 10.63
CA GLU A 369 29.56 -18.18 10.27
C GLU A 369 30.83 -18.92 10.74
N ALA A 370 30.82 -19.58 11.91
CA ALA A 370 31.93 -20.36 12.40
C ALA A 370 32.17 -21.66 11.59
N ASP A 371 31.06 -22.32 11.19
CA ASP A 371 31.12 -23.53 10.36
C ASP A 371 31.62 -23.19 8.94
N ALA A 372 31.20 -22.09 8.35
CA ALA A 372 31.66 -21.62 7.03
C ALA A 372 33.20 -21.31 7.07
N VAL A 373 33.70 -20.67 8.14
CA VAL A 373 35.14 -20.39 8.29
C VAL A 373 35.92 -21.68 8.42
N SER A 374 35.39 -22.70 9.13
CA SER A 374 36.06 -23.99 9.27
C SER A 374 36.10 -24.78 7.96
N GLU A 375 35.05 -24.72 7.12
CA GLU A 375 35.03 -25.35 5.78
C GLU A 375 36.03 -24.67 4.82
N ASP A 376 36.12 -23.34 4.83
CA ASP A 376 37.11 -22.60 4.03
C ASP A 376 38.57 -22.91 4.46
N GLU A 377 38.82 -23.09 5.77
CA GLU A 377 40.13 -23.47 6.31
C GLU A 377 40.51 -24.93 5.96
N GLU A 378 39.54 -25.87 5.97
CA GLU A 378 39.76 -27.25 5.55
C GLU A 378 40.00 -27.36 4.03
N GLU A 379 39.27 -26.60 3.20
CA GLU A 379 39.52 -26.56 1.74
C GLU A 379 40.89 -25.94 1.41
N ALA A 380 41.27 -24.86 2.10
CA ALA A 380 42.58 -24.24 1.92
C ALA A 380 43.72 -25.17 2.33
N SER A 381 43.58 -25.92 3.45
CA SER A 381 44.54 -26.90 3.91
C SER A 381 44.66 -28.10 2.94
N ALA A 382 43.52 -28.56 2.39
CA ALA A 382 43.52 -29.65 1.41
C ALA A 382 44.21 -29.26 0.08
N ALA A 383 44.06 -27.98 -0.33
CA ALA A 383 44.71 -27.43 -1.54
C ALA A 383 46.26 -27.30 -1.35
N GLU A 384 46.73 -26.90 -0.15
CA GLU A 384 48.16 -26.85 0.17
C GLU A 384 48.82 -28.25 0.21
N ASP A 385 48.13 -29.26 0.74
CA ASP A 385 48.62 -30.64 0.76
C ASP A 385 48.70 -31.26 -0.62
N ASP A 386 47.81 -30.91 -1.53
CA ASP A 386 47.84 -31.39 -2.94
C ASP A 386 48.97 -30.72 -3.74
N GLU A 387 49.28 -29.44 -3.50
CA GLU A 387 50.44 -28.75 -4.12
C GLU A 387 51.77 -29.31 -3.61
N VAL A 388 51.88 -29.62 -2.35
CA VAL A 388 53.08 -30.23 -1.74
C VAL A 388 53.28 -31.68 -2.24
N SER A 389 52.22 -32.42 -2.50
CA SER A 389 52.24 -33.78 -3.04
C SER A 389 52.75 -33.80 -4.50
N HIS A 390 52.37 -32.82 -5.34
CA HIS A 390 52.86 -32.69 -6.73
C HIS A 390 54.34 -32.29 -6.79
N LEU A 391 54.84 -31.53 -5.83
CA LEU A 391 56.28 -31.15 -5.78
C LEU A 391 57.22 -32.28 -5.32
N ARG A 392 56.69 -33.35 -4.73
CA ARG A 392 57.49 -34.53 -4.32
C ARG A 392 57.59 -35.62 -5.35
N LEU A 393 56.90 -35.51 -6.51
CA LEU A 393 56.87 -36.49 -7.57
C LEU A 393 57.58 -36.00 -8.88
N ALA A 394 58.24 -34.86 -8.84
CA ALA A 394 59.08 -34.28 -9.87
C ALA A 394 60.54 -34.33 -9.43
#